data_81991c3fc130fb7bf1dd18cec0b3f340
#
_entry.id   81991c3fc130fb7bf1dd18cec0b3f340
#
_cell.length_a   1.000
_cell.length_b   1.000
_cell.length_c   1.000
_cell.angle_alpha   90.00
_cell.angle_beta   90.00
_cell.angle_gamma   90.00
#
_symmetry.space_group_name_H-M   'P 1'
#
loop_
_entity.id
_entity.type
_entity.pdbx_description
1 polymer ?
#
loop_
_entity_poly.entity_id
_entity_poly.type
_entity_poly.pdbx_seq_one_letter_code
_entity_poly.pdbx_strand_id
1 'polypeptide(L)'
;MTDAPHSQFALLGQTRFGPFFWTQFFGAANDNVFKFAFTVMVTYQVQVSWLPPSLAGLVIGALFILPFLLFSATSAQLAEKLPPHTLMQWVKNLEIAIMLLATFGFLTHQVVVLLLCIFLMGLHSTLFGPVKYAYLPMVLHEKELTGGNGMVEMGTFVAILLGNVLGGVLVALPEVGHHSVAIACVMLAVAGRWCSARIPTLAAHAPQLQVQWNPFTETWRNLQMARSDRTVFLTLLGISWLWFYGAVFLSQFPSFAKEVLHGDAHVASLLLVLFSVGIGVGSLLCEVLSRGRIEIGLSPIGAVGMSVFAIDLFFATHQLPNPPDMQLIALMPFISATEHWRLMADLFLLSLFAGLFSVPMYALIQHRTARAECARIIAANNIINALFMIASSLIAGAMLS
;
A
#
# COMPACT_ATOMS: atom_id res chain seq x y z
N MET A 1 -37.35 13.13 -7.36
CA MET A 1 -36.03 13.67 -7.67
C MET A 1 -35.16 12.47 -7.98
N THR A 2 -34.85 12.23 -9.24
CA THR A 2 -33.95 11.15 -9.68
C THR A 2 -32.55 11.53 -9.25
N ASP A 3 -32.04 10.86 -8.21
CA ASP A 3 -30.61 10.94 -7.83
C ASP A 3 -29.79 10.55 -9.07
N ALA A 4 -29.20 11.54 -9.73
CA ALA A 4 -28.19 11.27 -10.74
C ALA A 4 -27.08 10.43 -10.10
N PRO A 5 -26.54 9.41 -10.79
CA PRO A 5 -25.47 8.60 -10.24
C PRO A 5 -24.28 9.52 -9.92
N HIS A 6 -24.03 9.74 -8.62
CA HIS A 6 -22.88 10.52 -8.19
C HIS A 6 -21.62 9.73 -8.55
N SER A 7 -20.91 10.21 -9.55
CA SER A 7 -19.60 9.63 -9.90
C SER A 7 -18.66 9.73 -8.70
N GLN A 8 -18.04 8.63 -8.28
CA GLN A 8 -17.03 8.61 -7.21
C GLN A 8 -15.89 9.62 -7.47
N PHE A 9 -15.58 9.92 -8.72
CA PHE A 9 -14.59 10.93 -9.11
C PHE A 9 -15.00 12.35 -8.71
N ALA A 10 -16.29 12.64 -8.55
CA ALA A 10 -16.76 13.92 -8.05
C ALA A 10 -16.31 14.20 -6.60
N LEU A 11 -15.98 13.16 -5.83
CA LEU A 11 -15.42 13.30 -4.49
C LEU A 11 -14.08 14.05 -4.49
N LEU A 12 -13.26 13.90 -5.54
CA LEU A 12 -11.96 14.61 -5.64
C LEU A 12 -12.11 16.14 -5.68
N GLY A 13 -13.20 16.65 -6.21
CA GLY A 13 -13.52 18.07 -6.22
C GLY A 13 -14.13 18.59 -4.92
N GLN A 14 -14.47 17.72 -3.97
CA GLN A 14 -15.11 18.11 -2.72
C GLN A 14 -14.07 18.39 -1.63
N THR A 15 -14.25 19.50 -0.91
CA THR A 15 -13.32 19.95 0.15
C THR A 15 -13.19 18.95 1.29
N ARG A 16 -14.24 18.12 1.53
CA ARG A 16 -14.23 17.09 2.57
C ARG A 16 -13.38 15.86 2.20
N PHE A 17 -13.14 15.57 0.90
CA PHE A 17 -12.44 14.36 0.44
C PHE A 17 -11.17 14.66 -0.34
N GLY A 18 -11.19 15.60 -1.28
CA GLY A 18 -10.06 15.86 -2.19
C GLY A 18 -8.73 16.15 -1.47
N PRO A 19 -8.67 17.06 -0.49
CA PRO A 19 -7.44 17.33 0.25
C PRO A 19 -6.91 16.10 1.00
N PHE A 20 -7.80 15.29 1.57
CA PHE A 20 -7.46 14.03 2.23
C PHE A 20 -6.89 13.02 1.22
N PHE A 21 -7.55 12.85 0.06
CA PHE A 21 -7.10 11.93 -1.00
C PHE A 21 -5.67 12.28 -1.45
N TRP A 22 -5.39 13.53 -1.76
CA TRP A 22 -4.06 13.96 -2.19
C TRP A 22 -3.01 13.85 -1.07
N THR A 23 -3.41 14.09 0.18
CA THR A 23 -2.52 13.90 1.34
C THR A 23 -2.03 12.46 1.45
N GLN A 24 -2.95 11.48 1.32
CA GLN A 24 -2.60 10.06 1.37
C GLN A 24 -1.85 9.61 0.12
N PHE A 25 -2.22 10.12 -1.06
CA PHE A 25 -1.57 9.80 -2.34
C PHE A 25 -0.09 10.21 -2.33
N PHE A 26 0.21 11.46 -1.97
CA PHE A 26 1.60 11.93 -1.90
C PHE A 26 2.41 11.18 -0.83
N GLY A 27 1.81 10.80 0.30
CA GLY A 27 2.46 9.98 1.30
C GLY A 27 2.83 8.60 0.77
N ALA A 28 1.88 7.90 0.14
CA ALA A 28 2.13 6.59 -0.43
C ALA A 28 3.16 6.65 -1.59
N ALA A 29 3.11 7.69 -2.42
CA ALA A 29 4.11 7.91 -3.46
C ALA A 29 5.51 8.11 -2.86
N ASN A 30 5.63 8.95 -1.84
CA ASN A 30 6.89 9.25 -1.17
C ASN A 30 7.50 8.02 -0.51
N ASP A 31 6.70 7.22 0.22
CA ASP A 31 7.13 5.94 0.79
C ASP A 31 7.79 5.05 -0.27
N ASN A 32 7.23 5.01 -1.46
CA ASN A 32 7.69 4.10 -2.51
C ASN A 32 8.87 4.68 -3.32
N VAL A 33 8.91 6.00 -3.58
CA VAL A 33 10.11 6.66 -4.13
C VAL A 33 11.31 6.39 -3.24
N PHE A 34 11.17 6.65 -1.94
CA PHE A 34 12.25 6.50 -0.99
C PHE A 34 12.71 5.04 -0.85
N LYS A 35 11.77 4.11 -0.60
CA LYS A 35 12.09 2.68 -0.45
C LYS A 35 12.78 2.11 -1.67
N PHE A 36 12.23 2.36 -2.85
CA PHE A 36 12.77 1.81 -4.10
C PHE A 36 14.15 2.37 -4.41
N ALA A 37 14.31 3.70 -4.37
CA ALA A 37 15.60 4.35 -4.62
C ALA A 37 16.68 3.88 -3.63
N PHE A 38 16.35 3.76 -2.35
CA PHE A 38 17.28 3.27 -1.34
C PHE A 38 17.63 1.79 -1.55
N THR A 39 16.67 0.96 -1.93
CA THR A 39 16.94 -0.45 -2.27
C THR A 39 17.91 -0.55 -3.44
N VAL A 40 17.68 0.21 -4.52
CA VAL A 40 18.59 0.25 -5.67
C VAL A 40 19.98 0.74 -5.29
N MET A 41 20.05 1.81 -4.50
CA MET A 41 21.33 2.34 -4.02
C MET A 41 22.16 1.28 -3.27
N VAL A 42 21.56 0.57 -2.30
CA VAL A 42 22.27 -0.45 -1.51
C VAL A 42 22.60 -1.70 -2.32
N THR A 43 21.75 -2.03 -3.31
CA THR A 43 21.96 -3.25 -4.12
C THR A 43 23.02 -3.05 -5.18
N TYR A 44 23.13 -1.86 -5.79
CA TYR A 44 23.94 -1.66 -7.00
C TYR A 44 25.01 -0.58 -6.88
N GLN A 45 24.89 0.37 -5.97
CA GLN A 45 25.73 1.59 -5.97
C GLN A 45 26.66 1.69 -4.75
N VAL A 46 26.26 1.15 -3.60
CA VAL A 46 27.02 1.26 -2.34
C VAL A 46 27.30 -0.12 -1.78
N GLN A 47 28.59 -0.44 -1.60
CA GLN A 47 29.00 -1.69 -0.95
C GLN A 47 28.94 -1.52 0.56
N VAL A 48 28.14 -2.37 1.23
CA VAL A 48 27.98 -2.38 2.68
C VAL A 48 28.38 -3.76 3.20
N SER A 49 29.51 -3.84 3.90
CA SER A 49 30.10 -5.12 4.32
C SER A 49 29.19 -5.97 5.23
N TRP A 50 28.33 -5.31 6.03
CA TRP A 50 27.39 -5.95 6.98
C TRP A 50 25.98 -6.16 6.42
N LEU A 51 25.66 -5.65 5.22
CA LEU A 51 24.36 -5.81 4.56
C LEU A 51 24.56 -6.31 3.12
N PRO A 52 24.52 -7.64 2.90
CA PRO A 52 24.62 -8.19 1.55
C PRO A 52 23.50 -7.68 0.64
N PRO A 53 23.77 -7.36 -0.64
CA PRO A 53 22.78 -6.89 -1.58
C PRO A 53 21.54 -7.79 -1.69
N SER A 54 21.69 -9.11 -1.58
CA SER A 54 20.60 -10.10 -1.60
C SER A 54 19.62 -9.95 -0.42
N LEU A 55 20.07 -9.39 0.71
CA LEU A 55 19.24 -9.18 1.91
C LEU A 55 18.72 -7.75 2.03
N ALA A 56 19.20 -6.80 1.21
CA ALA A 56 18.85 -5.38 1.33
C ALA A 56 17.34 -5.15 1.26
N GLY A 57 16.68 -5.68 0.25
CA GLY A 57 15.22 -5.53 0.09
C GLY A 57 14.42 -6.13 1.24
N LEU A 58 14.85 -7.29 1.77
CA LEU A 58 14.21 -7.95 2.90
C LEU A 58 14.34 -7.12 4.18
N VAL A 59 15.53 -6.61 4.47
CA VAL A 59 15.81 -5.77 5.66
C VAL A 59 15.03 -4.46 5.58
N ILE A 60 15.03 -3.80 4.42
CA ILE A 60 14.28 -2.56 4.18
C ILE A 60 12.77 -2.81 4.37
N GLY A 61 12.24 -3.89 3.79
CA GLY A 61 10.83 -4.27 3.95
C GLY A 61 10.47 -4.58 5.40
N ALA A 62 11.28 -5.36 6.09
CA ALA A 62 11.06 -5.70 7.51
C ALA A 62 11.08 -4.47 8.41
N LEU A 63 12.05 -3.57 8.24
CA LEU A 63 12.14 -2.32 9.00
C LEU A 63 10.94 -1.40 8.75
N PHE A 64 10.42 -1.35 7.53
CA PHE A 64 9.22 -0.57 7.20
C PHE A 64 7.95 -1.16 7.85
N ILE A 65 7.83 -2.48 7.93
CA ILE A 65 6.65 -3.17 8.49
C ILE A 65 6.68 -3.20 10.02
N LEU A 66 7.85 -3.23 10.64
CA LEU A 66 8.02 -3.36 12.09
C LEU A 66 7.22 -2.33 12.91
N PRO A 67 7.17 -1.03 12.55
CA PRO A 67 6.33 -0.06 13.26
C PRO A 67 4.83 -0.38 13.24
N PHE A 68 4.31 -1.01 12.19
CA PHE A 68 2.90 -1.41 12.14
C PHE A 68 2.56 -2.43 13.22
N LEU A 69 3.48 -3.34 13.51
CA LEU A 69 3.31 -4.30 14.59
C LEU A 69 3.41 -3.65 15.97
N LEU A 70 4.36 -2.71 16.15
CA LEU A 70 4.68 -2.13 17.46
C LEU A 70 3.78 -0.96 17.85
N PHE A 71 3.37 -0.12 16.89
CA PHE A 71 2.78 1.19 17.18
C PHE A 71 1.34 1.37 16.67
N SER A 72 0.75 0.40 15.94
CA SER A 72 -0.64 0.57 15.43
C SER A 72 -1.65 0.78 16.56
N ALA A 73 -1.51 0.07 17.68
CA ALA A 73 -2.42 0.23 18.82
C ALA A 73 -2.32 1.64 19.45
N THR A 74 -1.11 2.18 19.58
CA THR A 74 -0.88 3.55 20.04
C THR A 74 -1.40 4.57 19.05
N SER A 75 -1.20 4.32 17.76
CA SER A 75 -1.71 5.15 16.67
C SER A 75 -3.24 5.29 16.71
N ALA A 76 -3.96 4.20 16.98
CA ALA A 76 -5.42 4.25 17.13
C ALA A 76 -5.86 5.14 18.26
N GLN A 77 -5.20 5.05 19.42
CA GLN A 77 -5.51 5.93 20.57
C GLN A 77 -5.26 7.40 20.23
N LEU A 78 -4.19 7.71 19.49
CA LEU A 78 -3.93 9.08 19.02
C LEU A 78 -4.99 9.55 18.03
N ALA A 79 -5.48 8.67 17.14
CA ALA A 79 -6.55 8.98 16.20
C ALA A 79 -7.91 9.22 16.88
N GLU A 80 -8.16 8.61 18.04
CA GLU A 80 -9.35 8.88 18.86
C GLU A 80 -9.22 10.19 19.67
N LYS A 81 -8.01 10.42 20.23
CA LYS A 81 -7.73 11.54 21.12
C LYS A 81 -7.60 12.88 20.42
N LEU A 82 -7.01 12.87 19.23
CA LEU A 82 -6.69 14.09 18.49
C LEU A 82 -7.70 14.34 17.36
N PRO A 83 -7.98 15.60 17.03
CA PRO A 83 -8.74 15.93 15.83
C PRO A 83 -8.06 15.35 14.59
N PRO A 84 -8.80 14.67 13.67
CA PRO A 84 -8.20 13.97 12.53
C PRO A 84 -7.31 14.89 11.67
N HIS A 85 -7.76 16.10 11.35
CA HIS A 85 -6.99 17.06 10.57
C HIS A 85 -5.66 17.43 11.25
N THR A 86 -5.66 17.58 12.57
CA THR A 86 -4.46 17.92 13.35
C THR A 86 -3.47 16.76 13.35
N LEU A 87 -3.95 15.53 13.60
CA LEU A 87 -3.09 14.35 13.56
C LEU A 87 -2.47 14.15 12.18
N MET A 88 -3.27 14.26 11.10
CA MET A 88 -2.77 14.16 9.73
C MET A 88 -1.70 15.20 9.41
N GLN A 89 -1.87 16.45 9.87
CA GLN A 89 -0.88 17.52 9.70
C GLN A 89 0.41 17.24 10.49
N TRP A 90 0.32 16.72 11.72
CA TRP A 90 1.50 16.35 12.52
C TRP A 90 2.29 15.21 11.86
N VAL A 91 1.57 14.20 11.37
CA VAL A 91 2.17 13.08 10.64
C VAL A 91 2.86 13.60 9.37
N LYS A 92 2.29 14.56 8.66
CA LYS A 92 2.93 15.17 7.48
C LYS A 92 4.12 16.07 7.83
N ASN A 93 4.12 16.74 8.98
CA ASN A 93 5.31 17.45 9.47
C ASN A 93 6.43 16.46 9.82
N LEU A 94 6.11 15.32 10.43
CA LEU A 94 7.06 14.24 10.70
C LEU A 94 7.65 13.71 9.39
N GLU A 95 6.85 13.51 8.35
CA GLU A 95 7.32 13.09 7.02
C GLU A 95 8.36 14.05 6.44
N ILE A 96 8.12 15.37 6.52
CA ILE A 96 9.09 16.38 6.07
C ILE A 96 10.41 16.23 6.86
N ALA A 97 10.34 16.09 8.18
CA ALA A 97 11.54 15.93 9.01
C ALA A 97 12.32 14.66 8.64
N ILE A 98 11.62 13.54 8.39
CA ILE A 98 12.23 12.29 7.96
C ILE A 98 12.90 12.47 6.57
N MET A 99 12.25 13.15 5.62
CA MET A 99 12.81 13.36 4.28
C MET A 99 14.01 14.32 4.30
N LEU A 100 14.06 15.28 5.20
CA LEU A 100 15.25 16.11 5.42
C LEU A 100 16.41 15.28 5.99
N LEU A 101 16.13 14.36 6.93
CA LEU A 101 17.13 13.43 7.45
C LEU A 101 17.57 12.44 6.35
N ALA A 102 16.65 11.94 5.53
CA ALA A 102 16.95 11.08 4.39
C ALA A 102 17.82 11.82 3.33
N THR A 103 17.58 13.11 3.11
CA THR A 103 18.43 13.95 2.26
C THR A 103 19.88 13.91 2.75
N PHE A 104 20.11 14.11 4.04
CA PHE A 104 21.44 13.98 4.61
C PHE A 104 22.02 12.58 4.37
N GLY A 105 21.22 11.52 4.60
CA GLY A 105 21.64 10.13 4.37
C GLY A 105 22.03 9.84 2.92
N PHE A 106 21.26 10.33 1.94
CA PHE A 106 21.55 10.15 0.52
C PHE A 106 22.83 10.92 0.11
N LEU A 107 22.97 12.17 0.52
CA LEU A 107 24.09 13.01 0.14
C LEU A 107 25.43 12.59 0.78
N THR A 108 25.37 11.97 1.97
CA THR A 108 26.56 11.48 2.69
C THR A 108 26.78 9.96 2.57
N HIS A 109 25.91 9.25 1.81
CA HIS A 109 25.91 7.79 1.64
C HIS A 109 25.83 7.03 2.97
N GLN A 110 25.17 7.60 3.99
CA GLN A 110 25.03 7.01 5.32
C GLN A 110 23.87 6.01 5.35
N VAL A 111 24.17 4.74 5.03
CA VAL A 111 23.16 3.65 4.95
C VAL A 111 22.41 3.46 6.27
N VAL A 112 23.09 3.58 7.43
CA VAL A 112 22.45 3.45 8.74
C VAL A 112 21.38 4.54 8.94
N VAL A 113 21.66 5.78 8.53
CA VAL A 113 20.69 6.89 8.59
C VAL A 113 19.49 6.60 7.70
N LEU A 114 19.71 6.08 6.48
CA LEU A 114 18.63 5.73 5.56
C LEU A 114 17.77 4.55 6.07
N LEU A 115 18.38 3.55 6.73
CA LEU A 115 17.64 2.48 7.42
C LEU A 115 16.81 3.03 8.59
N LEU A 116 17.34 3.96 9.38
CA LEU A 116 16.55 4.66 10.38
C LEU A 116 15.36 5.41 9.73
N CYS A 117 15.59 6.10 8.61
CA CYS A 117 14.51 6.76 7.87
C CYS A 117 13.44 5.76 7.37
N ILE A 118 13.81 4.56 6.92
CA ILE A 118 12.84 3.50 6.57
C ILE A 118 11.95 3.14 7.77
N PHE A 119 12.54 2.92 8.93
CA PHE A 119 11.77 2.64 10.15
C PHE A 119 10.85 3.81 10.52
N LEU A 120 11.36 5.04 10.46
CA LEU A 120 10.57 6.24 10.74
C LEU A 120 9.45 6.48 9.71
N MET A 121 9.66 6.13 8.43
CA MET A 121 8.60 6.17 7.41
C MET A 121 7.54 5.10 7.67
N GLY A 122 7.95 3.90 8.09
CA GLY A 122 7.02 2.89 8.58
C GLY A 122 6.19 3.39 9.78
N LEU A 123 6.81 4.10 10.72
CA LEU A 123 6.14 4.74 11.85
C LEU A 123 5.16 5.83 11.38
N HIS A 124 5.58 6.70 10.46
CA HIS A 124 4.73 7.71 9.82
C HIS A 124 3.48 7.07 9.21
N SER A 125 3.65 6.02 8.40
CA SER A 125 2.55 5.31 7.75
C SER A 125 1.67 4.57 8.75
N THR A 126 2.25 4.05 9.85
CA THR A 126 1.50 3.46 10.97
C THR A 126 0.63 4.49 11.69
N LEU A 127 1.14 5.70 11.92
CA LEU A 127 0.37 6.79 12.54
C LEU A 127 -0.75 7.30 11.64
N PHE A 128 -0.55 7.26 10.32
CA PHE A 128 -1.54 7.70 9.35
C PHE A 128 -2.66 6.67 9.11
N GLY A 129 -2.37 5.37 9.18
CA GLY A 129 -3.29 4.30 8.81
C GLY A 129 -4.64 4.34 9.52
N PRO A 130 -4.71 4.29 10.87
CA PRO A 130 -5.97 4.34 11.61
C PRO A 130 -6.77 5.60 11.36
N VAL A 131 -6.15 6.78 11.33
CA VAL A 131 -6.87 8.04 11.06
C VAL A 131 -7.35 8.12 9.61
N LYS A 132 -6.62 7.56 8.64
CA LYS A 132 -7.00 7.51 7.22
C LYS A 132 -8.36 6.84 7.04
N TYR A 133 -8.52 5.64 7.57
CA TYR A 133 -9.76 4.87 7.38
C TYR A 133 -10.88 5.29 8.34
N ALA A 134 -10.57 5.76 9.55
CA ALA A 134 -11.56 6.32 10.48
C ALA A 134 -12.14 7.65 10.01
N TYR A 135 -11.41 8.41 9.20
CA TYR A 135 -11.85 9.69 8.65
C TYR A 135 -13.00 9.52 7.62
N LEU A 136 -12.94 8.46 6.79
CA LEU A 136 -13.91 8.25 5.71
C LEU A 136 -15.39 8.25 6.21
N PRO A 137 -15.77 7.45 7.22
CA PRO A 137 -17.15 7.45 7.71
C PRO A 137 -17.55 8.73 8.45
N MET A 138 -16.61 9.63 8.75
CA MET A 138 -16.91 10.94 9.34
C MET A 138 -17.36 11.96 8.29
N VAL A 139 -16.89 11.83 7.05
CA VAL A 139 -17.06 12.83 5.99
C VAL A 139 -17.85 12.33 4.79
N LEU A 140 -18.01 11.03 4.64
CA LEU A 140 -18.76 10.39 3.57
C LEU A 140 -20.10 9.87 4.06
N HIS A 141 -21.11 9.95 3.21
CA HIS A 141 -22.37 9.26 3.43
C HIS A 141 -22.21 7.76 3.20
N GLU A 142 -23.10 6.96 3.77
CA GLU A 142 -23.06 5.50 3.63
C GLU A 142 -22.99 5.04 2.16
N LYS A 143 -23.76 5.70 1.28
CA LYS A 143 -23.77 5.44 -0.17
C LYS A 143 -22.45 5.78 -0.87
N GLU A 144 -21.60 6.61 -0.29
CA GLU A 144 -20.31 7.05 -0.83
C GLU A 144 -19.13 6.23 -0.31
N LEU A 145 -19.34 5.41 0.76
CA LEU A 145 -18.25 4.69 1.41
C LEU A 145 -17.53 3.71 0.48
N THR A 146 -18.29 2.98 -0.35
CA THR A 146 -17.69 2.04 -1.31
C THR A 146 -16.84 2.79 -2.33
N GLY A 147 -17.38 3.85 -2.93
CA GLY A 147 -16.64 4.68 -3.90
C GLY A 147 -15.45 5.39 -3.26
N GLY A 148 -15.60 5.91 -2.03
CA GLY A 148 -14.51 6.56 -1.29
C GLY A 148 -13.36 5.60 -0.98
N ASN A 149 -13.66 4.37 -0.52
CA ASN A 149 -12.65 3.34 -0.31
C ASN A 149 -12.00 2.90 -1.63
N GLY A 150 -12.81 2.72 -2.69
CA GLY A 150 -12.31 2.40 -4.04
C GLY A 150 -11.33 3.45 -4.56
N MET A 151 -11.63 4.74 -4.38
CA MET A 151 -10.72 5.84 -4.73
C MET A 151 -9.44 5.81 -3.91
N VAL A 152 -9.52 5.54 -2.60
CA VAL A 152 -8.36 5.46 -1.71
C VAL A 152 -7.45 4.29 -2.08
N GLU A 153 -8.00 3.11 -2.36
CA GLU A 153 -7.24 1.94 -2.79
C GLU A 153 -6.60 2.17 -4.17
N MET A 154 -7.37 2.62 -5.15
CA MET A 154 -6.84 2.99 -6.48
C MET A 154 -5.70 4.01 -6.34
N GLY A 155 -5.92 5.08 -5.57
CA GLY A 155 -4.92 6.11 -5.34
C GLY A 155 -3.66 5.56 -4.68
N THR A 156 -3.79 4.62 -3.74
CA THR A 156 -2.65 3.95 -3.08
C THR A 156 -1.83 3.13 -4.09
N PHE A 157 -2.47 2.28 -4.92
CA PHE A 157 -1.72 1.46 -5.88
C PHE A 157 -1.12 2.26 -7.02
N VAL A 158 -1.82 3.30 -7.50
CA VAL A 158 -1.24 4.24 -8.48
C VAL A 158 -0.03 4.99 -7.87
N ALA A 159 -0.12 5.40 -6.61
CA ALA A 159 0.99 6.05 -5.91
C ALA A 159 2.19 5.10 -5.71
N ILE A 160 1.94 3.82 -5.38
CA ILE A 160 2.99 2.78 -5.30
C ILE A 160 3.70 2.64 -6.65
N LEU A 161 2.93 2.50 -7.72
CA LEU A 161 3.47 2.34 -9.08
C LEU A 161 4.32 3.56 -9.48
N LEU A 162 3.73 4.76 -9.41
CA LEU A 162 4.43 6.00 -9.79
C LEU A 162 5.63 6.26 -8.90
N GLY A 163 5.54 5.94 -7.60
CA GLY A 163 6.63 6.09 -6.64
C GLY A 163 7.81 5.18 -6.97
N ASN A 164 7.55 3.90 -7.26
CA ASN A 164 8.60 2.96 -7.63
C ASN A 164 9.27 3.35 -8.96
N VAL A 165 8.48 3.70 -9.98
CA VAL A 165 9.02 4.16 -11.28
C VAL A 165 9.86 5.42 -11.10
N LEU A 166 9.32 6.43 -10.41
CA LEU A 166 10.03 7.69 -10.18
C LEU A 166 11.32 7.48 -9.38
N GLY A 167 11.26 6.68 -8.30
CA GLY A 167 12.43 6.35 -7.49
C GLY A 167 13.52 5.65 -8.29
N GLY A 168 13.14 4.70 -9.14
CA GLY A 168 14.06 3.99 -10.03
C GLY A 168 14.71 4.89 -11.08
N VAL A 169 13.91 5.70 -11.76
CA VAL A 169 14.41 6.65 -12.76
C VAL A 169 15.36 7.68 -12.14
N LEU A 170 14.95 8.28 -11.02
CA LEU A 170 15.75 9.33 -10.38
C LEU A 170 17.08 8.79 -9.85
N VAL A 171 17.09 7.65 -9.15
CA VAL A 171 18.33 7.10 -8.57
C VAL A 171 19.32 6.63 -9.63
N ALA A 172 18.84 6.31 -10.83
CA ALA A 172 19.66 5.88 -11.95
C ALA A 172 20.33 7.06 -12.72
N LEU A 173 19.97 8.32 -12.43
CA LEU A 173 20.56 9.47 -13.08
C LEU A 173 22.05 9.59 -12.74
N PRO A 174 22.96 9.67 -13.74
CA PRO A 174 24.40 9.82 -13.49
C PRO A 174 24.68 11.07 -12.64
N GLU A 175 25.59 10.97 -11.68
CA GLU A 175 26.11 12.04 -10.80
C GLU A 175 25.07 12.72 -9.90
N VAL A 176 23.83 12.91 -10.36
CA VAL A 176 22.78 13.67 -9.65
C VAL A 176 21.68 12.79 -9.06
N GLY A 177 21.75 11.46 -9.21
CA GLY A 177 20.67 10.55 -8.81
C GLY A 177 20.24 10.69 -7.36
N HIS A 178 21.18 10.67 -6.41
CA HIS A 178 20.89 10.80 -4.99
C HIS A 178 20.31 12.18 -4.63
N HIS A 179 20.79 13.26 -5.27
CA HIS A 179 20.24 14.60 -5.11
C HIS A 179 18.81 14.69 -5.64
N SER A 180 18.56 14.10 -6.81
CA SER A 180 17.23 14.09 -7.45
C SER A 180 16.20 13.34 -6.61
N VAL A 181 16.57 12.19 -6.05
CA VAL A 181 15.71 11.41 -5.12
C VAL A 181 15.43 12.25 -3.86
N ALA A 182 16.45 12.83 -3.25
CA ALA A 182 16.31 13.65 -2.05
C ALA A 182 15.34 14.83 -2.27
N ILE A 183 15.51 15.56 -3.36
CA ILE A 183 14.63 16.68 -3.73
C ILE A 183 13.21 16.19 -3.97
N ALA A 184 13.01 15.11 -4.74
CA ALA A 184 11.70 14.57 -5.03
C ALA A 184 10.96 14.13 -3.74
N CYS A 185 11.64 13.44 -2.82
CA CYS A 185 11.06 13.04 -1.55
C CYS A 185 10.63 14.24 -0.69
N VAL A 186 11.45 15.27 -0.58
CA VAL A 186 11.09 16.49 0.15
C VAL A 186 9.92 17.21 -0.52
N MET A 187 9.90 17.31 -1.85
CA MET A 187 8.81 17.94 -2.59
C MET A 187 7.47 17.20 -2.40
N LEU A 188 7.49 15.86 -2.44
CA LEU A 188 6.30 15.04 -2.19
C LEU A 188 5.79 15.20 -0.75
N ALA A 189 6.70 15.22 0.24
CA ALA A 189 6.34 15.47 1.64
C ALA A 189 5.70 16.87 1.83
N VAL A 190 6.27 17.90 1.23
CA VAL A 190 5.74 19.27 1.28
C VAL A 190 4.39 19.35 0.57
N ALA A 191 4.24 18.72 -0.61
CA ALA A 191 2.96 18.67 -1.32
C ALA A 191 1.88 17.97 -0.48
N GLY A 192 2.20 16.83 0.15
CA GLY A 192 1.30 16.13 1.07
C GLY A 192 0.92 16.99 2.28
N ARG A 193 1.88 17.73 2.86
CA ARG A 193 1.63 18.66 3.95
C ARG A 193 0.73 19.85 3.52
N TRP A 194 0.96 20.38 2.35
CA TRP A 194 0.15 21.46 1.80
C TRP A 194 -1.31 21.02 1.56
N CYS A 195 -1.53 19.80 1.05
CA CYS A 195 -2.86 19.22 0.93
C CYS A 195 -3.50 19.00 2.30
N SER A 196 -2.76 18.47 3.29
CA SER A 196 -3.28 18.21 4.63
C SER A 196 -3.75 19.46 5.36
N ALA A 197 -3.20 20.63 5.05
CA ALA A 197 -3.62 21.90 5.60
C ALA A 197 -5.04 22.33 5.19
N ARG A 198 -5.58 21.71 4.12
CA ARG A 198 -6.92 21.98 3.58
C ARG A 198 -7.97 20.97 4.03
N ILE A 199 -7.58 19.96 4.80
CA ILE A 199 -8.54 19.00 5.38
C ILE A 199 -9.44 19.74 6.36
N PRO A 200 -10.77 19.56 6.27
CA PRO A 200 -11.71 20.24 7.15
C PRO A 200 -11.46 19.93 8.62
N THR A 201 -11.73 20.92 9.47
CA THR A 201 -11.63 20.76 10.93
C THR A 201 -12.77 19.89 11.43
N LEU A 202 -12.42 18.80 12.10
CA LEU A 202 -13.35 17.89 12.75
C LEU A 202 -12.99 17.77 14.23
N ALA A 203 -13.99 17.49 15.07
CA ALA A 203 -13.76 17.22 16.49
C ALA A 203 -13.09 15.84 16.69
N ALA A 204 -12.31 15.72 17.75
CA ALA A 204 -11.79 14.44 18.21
C ALA A 204 -12.91 13.59 18.81
N HIS A 205 -12.83 12.27 18.68
CA HIS A 205 -13.83 11.36 19.27
C HIS A 205 -13.73 11.27 20.79
N ALA A 206 -12.51 11.21 21.32
CA ALA A 206 -12.27 11.04 22.74
C ALA A 206 -11.13 11.96 23.25
N PRO A 207 -11.36 13.30 23.33
CA PRO A 207 -10.28 14.24 23.68
C PRO A 207 -9.67 13.99 25.07
N GLN A 208 -10.45 13.41 25.99
CA GLN A 208 -10.03 13.11 27.37
C GLN A 208 -9.36 11.74 27.52
N LEU A 209 -9.17 10.99 26.43
CA LEU A 209 -8.54 9.68 26.47
C LEU A 209 -7.13 9.77 27.04
N GLN A 210 -6.85 8.96 28.07
CA GLN A 210 -5.49 8.76 28.56
C GLN A 210 -4.82 7.68 27.72
N VAL A 211 -3.76 8.06 27.01
CA VAL A 211 -3.03 7.13 26.13
C VAL A 211 -2.29 6.12 26.97
N GLN A 212 -2.54 4.85 26.73
CA GLN A 212 -1.82 3.73 27.31
C GLN A 212 -0.60 3.42 26.44
N TRP A 213 0.58 3.62 26.98
CA TRP A 213 1.83 3.48 26.23
C TRP A 213 2.34 2.05 26.12
N ASN A 214 1.70 1.09 26.80
CA ASN A 214 2.06 -0.32 26.66
C ASN A 214 1.47 -0.89 25.35
N PRO A 215 2.26 -1.10 24.30
CA PRO A 215 1.75 -1.52 23.00
C PRO A 215 1.16 -2.93 23.03
N PHE A 216 1.68 -3.82 23.87
CA PHE A 216 1.22 -5.21 23.92
C PHE A 216 -0.18 -5.33 24.53
N THR A 217 -0.45 -4.60 25.60
CA THR A 217 -1.76 -4.60 26.25
C THR A 217 -2.81 -4.01 25.32
N GLU A 218 -2.52 -2.90 24.66
CA GLU A 218 -3.47 -2.25 23.74
C GLU A 218 -3.64 -3.05 22.44
N THR A 219 -2.60 -3.67 21.92
CA THR A 219 -2.71 -4.62 20.79
C THR A 219 -3.68 -5.73 21.12
N TRP A 220 -3.52 -6.36 22.29
CA TRP A 220 -4.42 -7.42 22.73
C TRP A 220 -5.86 -6.93 22.87
N ARG A 221 -6.05 -5.75 23.45
CA ARG A 221 -7.38 -5.13 23.61
C ARG A 221 -8.06 -4.84 22.27
N ASN A 222 -7.31 -4.32 21.29
CA ASN A 222 -7.82 -4.06 19.94
C ASN A 222 -8.20 -5.36 19.22
N LEU A 223 -7.40 -6.41 19.39
CA LEU A 223 -7.71 -7.74 18.84
C LEU A 223 -8.92 -8.38 19.50
N GLN A 224 -9.09 -8.22 20.81
CA GLN A 224 -10.30 -8.67 21.51
C GLN A 224 -11.55 -7.92 21.04
N MET A 225 -11.44 -6.59 20.87
CA MET A 225 -12.52 -5.77 20.32
C MET A 225 -12.89 -6.22 18.91
N ALA A 226 -11.92 -6.47 18.03
CA ALA A 226 -12.19 -6.99 16.69
C ALA A 226 -12.86 -8.36 16.71
N ARG A 227 -12.54 -9.23 17.68
CA ARG A 227 -13.16 -10.56 17.84
C ARG A 227 -14.58 -10.52 18.39
N SER A 228 -15.02 -9.42 19.01
CA SER A 228 -16.38 -9.31 19.55
C SER A 228 -17.46 -9.33 18.48
N ASP A 229 -17.17 -8.82 17.27
CA ASP A 229 -18.01 -9.02 16.07
C ASP A 229 -17.33 -10.01 15.12
N ARG A 230 -17.92 -11.19 14.99
CA ARG A 230 -17.41 -12.26 14.12
C ARG A 230 -17.28 -11.81 12.67
N THR A 231 -18.20 -10.99 12.17
CA THR A 231 -18.18 -10.49 10.80
C THR A 231 -16.99 -9.56 10.59
N VAL A 232 -16.78 -8.61 11.51
CA VAL A 232 -15.65 -7.71 11.48
C VAL A 232 -14.35 -8.52 11.53
N PHE A 233 -14.21 -9.46 12.45
CA PHE A 233 -12.99 -10.25 12.59
C PHE A 233 -12.67 -11.08 11.33
N LEU A 234 -13.66 -11.74 10.73
CA LEU A 234 -13.48 -12.49 9.48
C LEU A 234 -13.10 -11.56 8.32
N THR A 235 -13.66 -10.35 8.31
CA THR A 235 -13.31 -9.33 7.30
C THR A 235 -11.85 -8.88 7.44
N LEU A 236 -11.36 -8.69 8.67
CA LEU A 236 -9.93 -8.39 8.91
C LEU A 236 -9.03 -9.51 8.41
N LEU A 237 -9.38 -10.78 8.69
CA LEU A 237 -8.62 -11.92 8.18
C LEU A 237 -8.62 -11.98 6.65
N GLY A 238 -9.75 -11.66 6.00
CA GLY A 238 -9.84 -11.58 4.55
C GLY A 238 -8.93 -10.50 3.97
N ILE A 239 -8.94 -9.30 4.54
CA ILE A 239 -8.04 -8.21 4.12
C ILE A 239 -6.58 -8.62 4.34
N SER A 240 -6.26 -9.23 5.48
CA SER A 240 -4.90 -9.67 5.79
C SER A 240 -4.43 -10.79 4.87
N TRP A 241 -5.33 -11.67 4.42
CA TRP A 241 -5.04 -12.67 3.39
C TRP A 241 -4.67 -12.02 2.05
N LEU A 242 -5.37 -10.94 1.66
CA LEU A 242 -5.00 -10.18 0.47
C LEU A 242 -3.60 -9.58 0.59
N TRP A 243 -3.24 -9.02 1.75
CA TRP A 243 -1.89 -8.49 1.98
C TRP A 243 -0.82 -9.57 1.99
N PHE A 244 -1.11 -10.77 2.53
CA PHE A 244 -0.25 -11.94 2.42
C PHE A 244 0.05 -12.27 0.95
N TYR A 245 -1.01 -12.40 0.18
CA TYR A 245 -0.96 -12.71 -1.24
C TYR A 245 -0.23 -11.63 -2.05
N GLY A 246 -0.60 -10.36 -1.85
CA GLY A 246 0.03 -9.23 -2.52
C GLY A 246 1.52 -9.10 -2.20
N ALA A 247 1.93 -9.36 -0.96
CA ALA A 247 3.34 -9.32 -0.58
C ALA A 247 4.18 -10.38 -1.31
N VAL A 248 3.64 -11.60 -1.50
CA VAL A 248 4.30 -12.63 -2.32
C VAL A 248 4.49 -12.14 -3.75
N PHE A 249 3.42 -11.69 -4.41
CA PHE A 249 3.51 -11.22 -5.80
C PHE A 249 4.51 -10.08 -5.98
N LEU A 250 4.39 -9.03 -5.17
CA LEU A 250 5.26 -7.85 -5.26
C LEU A 250 6.74 -8.20 -5.03
N SER A 251 7.01 -9.13 -4.12
CA SER A 251 8.40 -9.56 -3.83
C SER A 251 8.97 -10.46 -4.92
N GLN A 252 8.12 -11.24 -5.62
CA GLN A 252 8.55 -12.24 -6.59
C GLN A 252 8.57 -11.74 -8.03
N PHE A 253 7.98 -10.59 -8.36
CA PHE A 253 7.97 -10.10 -9.74
C PHE A 253 9.36 -10.02 -10.39
N PRO A 254 10.45 -9.56 -9.75
CA PRO A 254 11.77 -9.54 -10.37
C PRO A 254 12.30 -10.93 -10.70
N SER A 255 12.20 -11.88 -9.76
CA SER A 255 12.65 -13.26 -9.96
C SER A 255 11.77 -13.98 -10.99
N PHE A 256 10.46 -13.82 -10.89
CA PHE A 256 9.50 -14.40 -11.83
C PHE A 256 9.72 -13.89 -13.27
N ALA A 257 9.94 -12.59 -13.45
CA ALA A 257 10.25 -12.02 -14.76
C ALA A 257 11.55 -12.61 -15.33
N LYS A 258 12.60 -12.73 -14.50
CA LYS A 258 13.91 -13.19 -14.95
C LYS A 258 13.98 -14.71 -15.14
N GLU A 259 13.51 -15.48 -14.17
CA GLU A 259 13.76 -16.93 -14.11
C GLU A 259 12.66 -17.75 -14.81
N VAL A 260 11.43 -17.25 -14.84
CA VAL A 260 10.29 -17.94 -15.43
C VAL A 260 9.94 -17.38 -16.81
N LEU A 261 9.93 -16.05 -16.95
CA LEU A 261 9.55 -15.40 -18.21
C LEU A 261 10.74 -15.04 -19.08
N HIS A 262 11.97 -15.25 -18.59
CA HIS A 262 13.22 -14.85 -19.25
C HIS A 262 13.22 -13.38 -19.71
N GLY A 263 12.46 -12.51 -19.02
CA GLY A 263 12.32 -11.08 -19.28
C GLY A 263 13.38 -10.25 -18.56
N ASP A 264 13.66 -9.08 -19.11
CA ASP A 264 14.55 -8.09 -18.48
C ASP A 264 13.86 -7.34 -17.32
N ALA A 265 14.58 -6.37 -16.72
CA ALA A 265 14.04 -5.55 -15.62
C ALA A 265 12.80 -4.73 -16.03
N HIS A 266 12.65 -4.39 -17.31
CA HIS A 266 11.47 -3.68 -17.80
C HIS A 266 10.24 -4.57 -17.86
N VAL A 267 10.43 -5.89 -18.12
CA VAL A 267 9.33 -6.87 -18.02
C VAL A 267 8.89 -7.01 -16.56
N ALA A 268 9.80 -7.05 -15.58
CA ALA A 268 9.42 -7.01 -14.16
C ALA A 268 8.61 -5.76 -13.80
N SER A 269 8.99 -4.61 -14.35
CA SER A 269 8.23 -3.36 -14.19
C SER A 269 6.85 -3.43 -14.85
N LEU A 270 6.71 -4.06 -16.01
CA LEU A 270 5.42 -4.31 -16.66
C LEU A 270 4.49 -5.14 -15.77
N LEU A 271 4.99 -6.19 -15.12
CA LEU A 271 4.19 -6.99 -14.20
C LEU A 271 3.65 -6.14 -13.03
N LEU A 272 4.49 -5.26 -12.47
CA LEU A 272 4.07 -4.31 -11.43
C LEU A 272 3.01 -3.33 -11.95
N VAL A 273 3.15 -2.84 -13.18
CA VAL A 273 2.15 -1.96 -13.83
C VAL A 273 0.82 -2.68 -13.96
N LEU A 274 0.81 -3.88 -14.56
CA LEU A 274 -0.40 -4.68 -14.76
C LEU A 274 -1.12 -4.96 -13.43
N PHE A 275 -0.36 -5.36 -12.41
CA PHE A 275 -0.89 -5.64 -11.08
C PHE A 275 -1.48 -4.40 -10.42
N SER A 276 -0.77 -3.27 -10.45
CA SER A 276 -1.23 -2.02 -9.82
C SER A 276 -2.44 -1.42 -10.53
N VAL A 277 -2.42 -1.41 -11.87
CA VAL A 277 -3.54 -0.91 -12.69
C VAL A 277 -4.77 -1.81 -12.52
N GLY A 278 -4.57 -3.13 -12.50
CA GLY A 278 -5.66 -4.08 -12.28
C GLY A 278 -6.36 -3.84 -10.94
N ILE A 279 -5.61 -3.75 -9.83
CA ILE A 279 -6.20 -3.42 -8.51
C ILE A 279 -6.93 -2.07 -8.55
N GLY A 280 -6.33 -1.05 -9.17
CA GLY A 280 -6.95 0.27 -9.30
C GLY A 280 -8.29 0.21 -10.04
N VAL A 281 -8.33 -0.47 -11.19
CA VAL A 281 -9.56 -0.66 -11.97
C VAL A 281 -10.60 -1.46 -11.18
N GLY A 282 -10.20 -2.58 -10.56
CA GLY A 282 -11.07 -3.40 -9.72
C GLY A 282 -11.69 -2.64 -8.56
N SER A 283 -10.87 -1.80 -7.90
CA SER A 283 -11.33 -0.94 -6.79
C SER A 283 -12.39 0.08 -7.24
N LEU A 284 -12.21 0.67 -8.43
CA LEU A 284 -13.18 1.61 -8.99
C LEU A 284 -14.47 0.92 -9.46
N LEU A 285 -14.35 -0.32 -9.97
CA LEU A 285 -15.51 -1.10 -10.41
C LEU A 285 -16.44 -1.47 -9.25
N CYS A 286 -15.95 -1.53 -8.01
CA CYS A 286 -16.79 -1.81 -6.84
C CYS A 286 -17.97 -0.85 -6.73
N GLU A 287 -17.76 0.46 -6.91
CA GLU A 287 -18.81 1.46 -6.83
C GLU A 287 -19.86 1.26 -7.94
N VAL A 288 -19.39 0.99 -9.16
CA VAL A 288 -20.28 0.78 -10.31
C VAL A 288 -21.13 -0.47 -10.11
N LEU A 289 -20.52 -1.58 -9.68
CA LEU A 289 -21.21 -2.87 -9.51
C LEU A 289 -22.14 -2.87 -8.29
N SER A 290 -21.76 -2.20 -7.21
CA SER A 290 -22.55 -2.10 -5.98
C SER A 290 -23.63 -1.02 -6.01
N ARG A 291 -23.59 -0.13 -7.01
CA ARG A 291 -24.55 1.00 -7.17
C ARG A 291 -24.64 1.86 -5.90
N GLY A 292 -23.49 2.17 -5.29
CA GLY A 292 -23.43 2.99 -4.07
C GLY A 292 -23.94 2.26 -2.81
N ARG A 293 -23.95 0.94 -2.80
CA ARG A 293 -24.28 0.13 -1.61
C ARG A 293 -23.04 -0.63 -1.14
N ILE A 294 -23.03 -1.00 0.14
CA ILE A 294 -21.98 -1.89 0.65
C ILE A 294 -22.39 -3.33 0.31
N GLU A 295 -21.88 -3.82 -0.84
CA GLU A 295 -22.24 -5.12 -1.37
C GLU A 295 -21.11 -6.13 -1.11
N ILE A 296 -21.18 -6.81 0.05
CA ILE A 296 -20.16 -7.78 0.46
C ILE A 296 -20.12 -9.00 -0.47
N GLY A 297 -21.16 -9.25 -1.27
CA GLY A 297 -21.19 -10.33 -2.25
C GLY A 297 -20.14 -10.19 -3.35
N LEU A 298 -19.59 -9.00 -3.56
CA LEU A 298 -18.46 -8.79 -4.48
C LEU A 298 -17.15 -9.44 -3.97
N SER A 299 -16.97 -9.55 -2.65
CA SER A 299 -15.74 -10.15 -2.09
C SER A 299 -15.57 -11.64 -2.41
N PRO A 300 -16.59 -12.53 -2.26
CA PRO A 300 -16.51 -13.90 -2.75
C PRO A 300 -16.25 -13.99 -4.25
N ILE A 301 -16.88 -13.13 -5.06
CA ILE A 301 -16.63 -13.06 -6.51
C ILE A 301 -15.16 -12.68 -6.76
N GLY A 302 -14.65 -11.70 -6.04
CA GLY A 302 -13.24 -11.33 -6.07
C GLY A 302 -12.32 -12.51 -5.73
N ALA A 303 -12.61 -13.24 -4.65
CA ALA A 303 -11.81 -14.40 -4.23
C ALA A 303 -11.80 -15.52 -5.29
N VAL A 304 -12.96 -15.83 -5.88
CA VAL A 304 -13.06 -16.83 -6.95
C VAL A 304 -12.27 -16.37 -8.18
N GLY A 305 -12.44 -15.12 -8.61
CA GLY A 305 -11.72 -14.58 -9.75
C GLY A 305 -10.20 -14.59 -9.54
N MET A 306 -9.72 -14.15 -8.37
CA MET A 306 -8.30 -14.26 -8.01
C MET A 306 -7.80 -15.71 -8.13
N SER A 307 -8.55 -16.68 -7.62
CA SER A 307 -8.16 -18.10 -7.65
C SER A 307 -8.12 -18.65 -9.08
N VAL A 308 -9.13 -18.35 -9.89
CA VAL A 308 -9.23 -18.80 -11.29
C VAL A 308 -8.04 -18.27 -12.09
N PHE A 309 -7.80 -16.95 -12.04
CA PHE A 309 -6.70 -16.35 -12.82
C PHE A 309 -5.31 -16.66 -12.25
N ALA A 310 -5.17 -16.96 -10.95
CA ALA A 310 -3.92 -17.48 -10.40
C ALA A 310 -3.61 -18.89 -10.93
N ILE A 311 -4.62 -19.75 -11.03
CA ILE A 311 -4.47 -21.11 -11.59
C ILE A 311 -4.19 -21.01 -13.10
N ASP A 312 -4.90 -20.13 -13.82
CA ASP A 312 -4.68 -19.95 -15.25
C ASP A 312 -3.28 -19.38 -15.57
N LEU A 313 -2.81 -18.43 -14.76
CA LEU A 313 -1.47 -17.88 -14.81
C LEU A 313 -0.38 -18.98 -14.67
N PHE A 314 -0.59 -19.94 -13.77
CA PHE A 314 0.30 -21.11 -13.64
C PHE A 314 0.36 -21.91 -14.95
N PHE A 315 -0.78 -22.22 -15.56
CA PHE A 315 -0.80 -22.97 -16.84
C PHE A 315 -0.25 -22.13 -18.00
N ALA A 316 -0.53 -20.83 -18.03
CA ALA A 316 -0.01 -19.92 -19.04
C ALA A 316 1.54 -19.88 -19.02
N THR A 317 2.14 -19.86 -17.82
CA THR A 317 3.62 -19.87 -17.70
C THR A 317 4.25 -21.19 -18.09
N HIS A 318 3.62 -22.33 -17.79
CA HIS A 318 4.14 -23.66 -18.16
C HIS A 318 4.09 -23.96 -19.66
N GLN A 319 3.32 -23.20 -20.43
CA GLN A 319 3.21 -23.33 -21.87
C GLN A 319 4.20 -22.45 -22.64
N LEU A 320 4.94 -21.58 -21.95
CA LEU A 320 5.92 -20.72 -22.60
C LEU A 320 7.12 -21.54 -23.08
N PRO A 321 7.58 -21.34 -24.33
CA PRO A 321 8.77 -22.00 -24.83
C PRO A 321 10.01 -21.49 -24.09
N ASN A 322 10.93 -22.40 -23.77
CA ASN A 322 12.25 -21.99 -23.27
C ASN A 322 13.01 -21.30 -24.42
N PRO A 323 13.49 -20.07 -24.22
CA PRO A 323 14.26 -19.39 -25.23
C PRO A 323 15.55 -20.18 -25.55
N PRO A 324 15.93 -20.34 -26.83
CA PRO A 324 17.10 -21.10 -27.23
C PRO A 324 18.43 -20.46 -26.76
N ASP A 325 18.44 -19.17 -26.51
CA ASP A 325 19.60 -18.41 -26.05
C ASP A 325 19.34 -17.83 -24.65
N MET A 326 20.41 -17.73 -23.81
CA MET A 326 20.37 -17.15 -22.48
C MET A 326 20.14 -15.61 -22.49
N GLN A 327 19.69 -15.02 -23.58
CA GLN A 327 19.41 -13.58 -23.66
C GLN A 327 18.04 -13.27 -23.09
N LEU A 328 18.00 -12.29 -22.17
CA LEU A 328 16.75 -11.81 -21.59
C LEU A 328 15.91 -11.09 -22.65
N ILE A 329 14.62 -11.35 -22.67
CA ILE A 329 13.65 -10.75 -23.59
C ILE A 329 13.40 -9.30 -23.14
N ALA A 330 13.62 -8.34 -24.03
CA ALA A 330 13.32 -6.93 -23.75
C ALA A 330 11.81 -6.66 -23.81
N LEU A 331 11.39 -5.54 -23.22
CA LEU A 331 9.97 -5.18 -23.04
C LEU A 331 9.16 -5.22 -24.35
N MET A 332 9.67 -4.62 -25.45
CA MET A 332 8.91 -4.54 -26.70
C MET A 332 8.72 -5.90 -27.38
N PRO A 333 9.77 -6.75 -27.56
CA PRO A 333 9.59 -8.13 -28.00
C PRO A 333 8.62 -8.91 -27.09
N PHE A 334 8.69 -8.75 -25.76
CA PHE A 334 7.81 -9.41 -24.82
C PHE A 334 6.34 -9.08 -25.04
N ILE A 335 6.00 -7.78 -25.15
CA ILE A 335 4.62 -7.32 -25.39
C ILE A 335 4.10 -7.72 -26.78
N SER A 336 4.98 -7.72 -27.78
CA SER A 336 4.60 -8.03 -29.17
C SER A 336 4.33 -9.51 -29.41
N ALA A 337 4.89 -10.41 -28.58
CA ALA A 337 4.68 -11.83 -28.70
C ALA A 337 3.32 -12.23 -28.11
N THR A 338 2.44 -12.77 -28.93
CA THR A 338 1.05 -13.14 -28.56
C THR A 338 1.00 -14.24 -27.49
N GLU A 339 2.05 -15.03 -27.35
CA GLU A 339 2.21 -16.07 -26.33
C GLU A 339 2.21 -15.52 -24.91
N HIS A 340 2.65 -14.25 -24.69
CA HIS A 340 2.65 -13.60 -23.39
C HIS A 340 1.31 -12.91 -23.04
N TRP A 341 0.40 -12.73 -24.01
CA TRP A 341 -0.83 -11.96 -23.79
C TRP A 341 -1.76 -12.62 -22.77
N ARG A 342 -1.85 -13.95 -22.78
CA ARG A 342 -2.64 -14.71 -21.80
C ARG A 342 -2.14 -14.43 -20.38
N LEU A 343 -0.85 -14.56 -20.15
CA LEU A 343 -0.20 -14.27 -18.87
C LEU A 343 -0.45 -12.82 -18.42
N MET A 344 -0.30 -11.84 -19.32
CA MET A 344 -0.55 -10.44 -19.02
C MET A 344 -2.03 -10.20 -18.66
N ALA A 345 -2.95 -10.82 -19.38
CA ALA A 345 -4.38 -10.75 -19.09
C ALA A 345 -4.72 -11.40 -17.75
N ASP A 346 -4.15 -12.59 -17.46
CA ASP A 346 -4.36 -13.30 -16.19
C ASP A 346 -3.89 -12.46 -15.01
N LEU A 347 -2.69 -11.88 -15.09
CA LEU A 347 -2.15 -11.04 -14.03
C LEU A 347 -3.00 -9.77 -13.81
N PHE A 348 -3.44 -9.12 -14.89
CA PHE A 348 -4.32 -7.97 -14.80
C PHE A 348 -5.69 -8.34 -14.20
N LEU A 349 -6.32 -9.43 -14.66
CA LEU A 349 -7.63 -9.87 -14.16
C LEU A 349 -7.55 -10.36 -12.72
N LEU A 350 -6.52 -11.12 -12.36
CA LEU A 350 -6.24 -11.53 -10.99
C LEU A 350 -6.19 -10.30 -10.05
N SER A 351 -5.46 -9.28 -10.43
CA SER A 351 -5.32 -8.06 -9.63
C SER A 351 -6.59 -7.19 -9.65
N LEU A 352 -7.35 -7.18 -10.76
CA LEU A 352 -8.68 -6.56 -10.81
C LEU A 352 -9.63 -7.19 -9.78
N PHE A 353 -9.67 -8.52 -9.71
CA PHE A 353 -10.46 -9.24 -8.73
C PHE A 353 -9.98 -9.02 -7.29
N ALA A 354 -8.68 -8.74 -7.08
CA ALA A 354 -8.15 -8.33 -5.78
C ALA A 354 -8.72 -6.98 -5.31
N GLY A 355 -8.90 -6.01 -6.22
CA GLY A 355 -9.61 -4.76 -5.94
C GLY A 355 -11.09 -4.97 -5.58
N LEU A 356 -11.78 -5.82 -6.34
CA LEU A 356 -13.18 -6.21 -6.04
C LEU A 356 -13.31 -6.95 -4.70
N PHE A 357 -12.28 -7.68 -4.28
CA PHE A 357 -12.25 -8.38 -3.02
C PHE A 357 -12.11 -7.42 -1.82
N SER A 358 -11.18 -6.45 -1.88
CA SER A 358 -10.77 -5.66 -0.72
C SER A 358 -11.70 -4.48 -0.39
N VAL A 359 -12.16 -3.75 -1.41
CA VAL A 359 -12.91 -2.49 -1.20
C VAL A 359 -14.21 -2.68 -0.42
N PRO A 360 -15.08 -3.69 -0.71
CA PRO A 360 -16.29 -3.90 0.06
C PRO A 360 -16.00 -4.28 1.53
N MET A 361 -14.86 -4.93 1.79
CA MET A 361 -14.46 -5.32 3.14
C MET A 361 -14.10 -4.09 3.99
N TYR A 362 -13.34 -3.13 3.46
CA TYR A 362 -13.06 -1.88 4.17
C TYR A 362 -14.34 -1.08 4.43
N ALA A 363 -15.22 -0.97 3.44
CA ALA A 363 -16.51 -0.31 3.59
C ALA A 363 -17.39 -1.00 4.66
N LEU A 364 -17.39 -2.34 4.71
CA LEU A 364 -18.11 -3.12 5.70
C LEU A 364 -17.60 -2.87 7.12
N ILE A 365 -16.29 -2.86 7.34
CA ILE A 365 -15.69 -2.55 8.64
C ILE A 365 -16.16 -1.17 9.10
N GLN A 366 -16.06 -0.16 8.24
CA GLN A 366 -16.42 1.22 8.55
C GLN A 366 -17.92 1.38 8.84
N HIS A 367 -18.76 0.60 8.17
CA HIS A 367 -20.21 0.63 8.39
C HIS A 367 -20.64 -0.09 9.67
N ARG A 368 -20.03 -1.27 9.97
CA ARG A 368 -20.42 -2.08 11.15
C ARG A 368 -19.79 -1.61 12.44
N THR A 369 -18.67 -0.92 12.38
CA THR A 369 -17.96 -0.47 13.57
C THR A 369 -18.45 0.92 14.01
N ALA A 370 -18.67 1.09 15.29
CA ALA A 370 -18.96 2.41 15.84
C ALA A 370 -17.84 3.40 15.48
N ARG A 371 -18.21 4.64 15.10
CA ARG A 371 -17.21 5.64 14.66
C ARG A 371 -16.09 5.84 15.69
N ALA A 372 -16.42 5.76 16.98
CA ALA A 372 -15.44 5.90 18.07
C ALA A 372 -14.44 4.73 18.14
N GLU A 373 -14.78 3.56 17.63
CA GLU A 373 -13.97 2.34 17.70
C GLU A 373 -13.25 2.03 16.36
N CYS A 374 -13.62 2.72 15.29
CA CYS A 374 -13.14 2.45 13.94
C CYS A 374 -11.61 2.50 13.85
N ALA A 375 -10.96 3.48 14.49
CA ALA A 375 -9.51 3.57 14.52
C ALA A 375 -8.84 2.36 15.18
N ARG A 376 -9.42 1.80 16.25
CA ARG A 376 -8.91 0.60 16.94
C ARG A 376 -9.06 -0.66 16.09
N ILE A 377 -10.19 -0.82 15.41
CA ILE A 377 -10.41 -1.94 14.49
C ILE A 377 -9.42 -1.87 13.31
N ILE A 378 -9.19 -0.68 12.76
CA ILE A 378 -8.18 -0.50 11.70
C ILE A 378 -6.77 -0.77 12.23
N ALA A 379 -6.44 -0.41 13.47
CA ALA A 379 -5.17 -0.76 14.07
C ALA A 379 -5.00 -2.28 14.24
N ALA A 380 -6.07 -2.98 14.66
CA ALA A 380 -6.07 -4.45 14.68
C ALA A 380 -5.85 -5.04 13.27
N ASN A 381 -6.49 -4.47 12.24
CA ASN A 381 -6.26 -4.84 10.84
C ASN A 381 -4.78 -4.67 10.45
N ASN A 382 -4.18 -3.53 10.74
CA ASN A 382 -2.77 -3.26 10.41
C ASN A 382 -1.82 -4.25 11.09
N ILE A 383 -2.09 -4.62 12.36
CA ILE A 383 -1.29 -5.61 13.11
C ILE A 383 -1.40 -6.98 12.44
N ILE A 384 -2.64 -7.43 12.12
CA ILE A 384 -2.85 -8.72 11.47
C ILE A 384 -2.24 -8.72 10.06
N ASN A 385 -2.39 -7.64 9.29
CA ASN A 385 -1.75 -7.47 7.99
C ASN A 385 -0.22 -7.62 8.08
N ALA A 386 0.41 -6.94 9.05
CA ALA A 386 1.86 -7.03 9.27
C ALA A 386 2.30 -8.47 9.59
N LEU A 387 1.55 -9.18 10.44
CA LEU A 387 1.82 -10.60 10.75
C LEU A 387 1.68 -11.49 9.52
N PHE A 388 0.65 -11.28 8.70
CA PHE A 388 0.44 -12.03 7.46
C PHE A 388 1.52 -11.75 6.41
N MET A 389 1.97 -10.51 6.28
CA MET A 389 3.06 -10.13 5.37
C MET A 389 4.40 -10.74 5.82
N ILE A 390 4.69 -10.78 7.12
CA ILE A 390 5.87 -11.46 7.67
C ILE A 390 5.79 -12.96 7.40
N ALA A 391 4.64 -13.58 7.68
CA ALA A 391 4.43 -15.00 7.42
C ALA A 391 4.58 -15.34 5.93
N SER A 392 4.06 -14.49 5.02
CA SER A 392 4.18 -14.68 3.57
C SER A 392 5.64 -14.66 3.12
N SER A 393 6.45 -13.72 3.65
CA SER A 393 7.87 -13.62 3.31
C SER A 393 8.68 -14.83 3.80
N LEU A 394 8.37 -15.35 5.01
CA LEU A 394 9.01 -16.54 5.57
C LEU A 394 8.64 -17.81 4.78
N ILE A 395 7.37 -17.97 4.43
CA ILE A 395 6.88 -19.13 3.65
C ILE A 395 7.47 -19.08 2.24
N ALA A 396 7.43 -17.92 1.56
CA ALA A 396 8.02 -17.78 0.24
C ALA A 396 9.53 -18.07 0.26
N GLY A 397 10.25 -17.56 1.25
CA GLY A 397 11.68 -17.85 1.42
C GLY A 397 11.96 -19.33 1.64
N ALA A 398 11.15 -20.02 2.46
CA ALA A 398 11.31 -21.47 2.70
C ALA A 398 10.93 -22.34 1.47
N MET A 399 10.03 -21.86 0.59
CA MET A 399 9.66 -22.61 -0.63
C MET A 399 10.67 -22.44 -1.77
N LEU A 400 11.47 -21.38 -1.73
CA LEU A 400 12.46 -21.04 -2.78
C LEU A 400 13.89 -21.46 -2.40
N SER A 401 14.14 -21.85 -1.14
CA SER A 401 15.42 -22.41 -0.66
C SER A 401 15.50 -23.91 -0.87
#